data_8952157a01e15d4e26c4c6baad01d644
#
_entry.id   8952157a01e15d4e26c4c6baad01d644
#
_cell.length_a   1.000
_cell.length_b   1.000
_cell.length_c   1.000
_cell.angle_alpha   90.00
_cell.angle_beta   90.00
_cell.angle_gamma   90.00
#
_symmetry.space_group_name_H-M   'P 1'
#
loop_
_entity.id
_entity.type
_entity.pdbx_description
1 polymer ?
#
loop_
_entity_poly.entity_id
_entity_poly.type
_entity_poly.pdbx_seq_one_letter_code
_entity_poly.pdbx_strand_id
1 'polypeptide(L)' 'MVQSERYLIYIDKYIFIGKYKGKKNMFCVFTQAQEYDEDAKLWFKLGTIYLNNDKILSVKNVKGLKEYKKIIFP' A
#
# COMPACT_ATOMS: atom_id res chain seq x y z
N MET A 1 -10.80 -4.44 4.65
CA MET A 1 -10.35 -3.06 4.34
C MET A 1 -11.55 -2.19 3.99
N VAL A 2 -11.49 -0.95 4.38
CA VAL A 2 -12.56 0.02 4.14
C VAL A 2 -12.24 0.82 2.87
N GLN A 3 -13.21 0.92 1.96
CA GLN A 3 -13.03 1.69 0.72
C GLN A 3 -12.70 3.14 1.03
N SER A 4 -11.86 3.72 0.19
CA SER A 4 -11.39 5.10 0.26
C SER A 4 -10.43 5.40 1.42
N GLU A 5 -10.10 4.43 2.24
CA GLU A 5 -9.05 4.59 3.23
C GLU A 5 -7.71 4.15 2.68
N ARG A 6 -6.64 4.69 3.22
CA ARG A 6 -5.29 4.37 2.78
C ARG A 6 -4.69 3.28 3.66
N TYR A 7 -3.97 2.38 3.00
CA TYR A 7 -3.34 1.23 3.67
C TYR A 7 -1.88 1.10 3.26
N LEU A 8 -1.09 0.65 4.22
CA LEU A 8 0.28 0.22 3.99
C LEU A 8 0.22 -1.29 3.77
N ILE A 9 0.73 -1.75 2.64
CA ILE A 9 0.60 -3.15 2.22
C ILE A 9 1.97 -3.77 2.06
N TYR A 10 2.15 -4.93 2.68
CA TYR A 10 3.36 -5.74 2.54
C TYR A 10 3.03 -6.96 1.70
N ILE A 11 3.76 -7.13 0.61
CA ILE A 11 3.61 -8.28 -0.26
C ILE A 11 4.99 -8.71 -0.71
N ASP A 12 5.39 -9.95 -0.34
CA ASP A 12 6.74 -10.45 -0.55
C ASP A 12 7.76 -9.46 0.05
N LYS A 13 8.71 -8.99 -0.76
CA LYS A 13 9.71 -8.00 -0.35
C LYS A 13 9.30 -6.57 -0.69
N TYR A 14 8.08 -6.38 -1.17
CA TYR A 14 7.61 -5.08 -1.63
C TYR A 14 6.72 -4.42 -0.59
N ILE A 15 6.83 -3.09 -0.51
CA ILE A 15 6.01 -2.26 0.37
C ILE A 15 5.26 -1.26 -0.49
N PHE A 16 3.95 -1.28 -0.39
CA PHE A 16 3.09 -0.36 -1.13
C PHE A 16 2.24 0.46 -0.16
N ILE A 17 1.83 1.62 -0.61
CA ILE A 17 0.79 2.39 0.05
C ILE A 17 -0.24 2.78 -1.00
N GLY A 18 -1.52 2.72 -0.66
CA GLY A 18 -2.54 3.08 -1.61
C GLY A 18 -3.91 3.23 -0.98
N LYS A 19 -4.79 3.83 -1.74
CA LYS A 19 -6.19 4.05 -1.35
C LYS A 19 -7.01 2.86 -1.84
N TYR A 20 -7.63 2.14 -0.91
CA TYR A 20 -8.37 0.93 -1.24
C TYR A 20 -9.65 1.26 -2.01
N LYS A 21 -9.87 0.59 -3.12
CA LYS A 21 -11.07 0.76 -3.95
C LYS A 21 -12.00 -0.44 -3.94
N GLY A 22 -11.57 -1.55 -3.38
CA GLY A 22 -12.37 -2.76 -3.34
C GLY A 22 -11.68 -3.92 -4.02
N LYS A 23 -12.40 -5.02 -4.15
CA LYS A 23 -11.89 -6.22 -4.80
C LYS A 23 -12.44 -6.35 -6.21
N LYS A 24 -11.61 -6.86 -7.11
CA LYS A 24 -12.01 -7.27 -8.44
C LYS A 24 -11.46 -8.67 -8.66
N ASN A 25 -12.33 -9.68 -8.64
CA ASN A 25 -11.96 -11.08 -8.63
C ASN A 25 -11.06 -11.37 -7.43
N MET A 26 -9.87 -11.91 -7.65
CA MET A 26 -8.92 -12.21 -6.58
C MET A 26 -7.98 -11.05 -6.27
N PHE A 27 -8.19 -9.89 -6.88
CA PHE A 27 -7.31 -8.74 -6.71
C PHE A 27 -7.92 -7.68 -5.81
N CYS A 28 -7.07 -7.11 -4.94
CA CYS A 28 -7.39 -5.89 -4.23
C CYS A 28 -6.91 -4.72 -5.09
N VAL A 29 -7.78 -3.73 -5.28
CA VAL A 29 -7.50 -2.58 -6.14
C VAL A 29 -7.17 -1.38 -5.28
N PHE A 30 -6.03 -0.74 -5.56
CA PHE A 30 -5.60 0.47 -4.87
C PHE A 30 -5.32 1.55 -5.88
N THR A 31 -5.79 2.78 -5.58
CA THR A 31 -5.52 3.96 -6.40
C THR A 31 -4.52 4.86 -5.69
N GLN A 32 -3.94 5.79 -6.43
CA GLN A 32 -2.93 6.70 -5.90
C GLN A 32 -1.83 5.92 -5.16
N ALA A 33 -1.49 4.77 -5.72
CA ALA A 33 -0.55 3.87 -5.07
C ALA A 33 0.88 4.31 -5.27
N GLN A 34 1.71 3.97 -4.29
CA GLN A 34 3.15 4.22 -4.34
C GLN A 34 3.87 2.97 -3.82
N GLU A 35 5.06 2.76 -4.34
CA GLU A 35 5.95 1.69 -3.86
C GLU A 35 7.15 2.31 -3.19
N TYR A 36 7.56 1.75 -2.05
CA TYR A 36 8.76 2.21 -1.34
C TYR A 36 9.98 1.47 -1.85
N ASP A 37 10.99 2.23 -2.28
CA ASP A 37 12.30 1.70 -2.67
C ASP A 37 13.25 1.88 -1.49
N GLU A 38 13.64 0.78 -0.86
CA GLU A 38 14.50 0.82 0.31
C GLU A 38 15.91 1.30 -0.01
N ASP A 39 16.42 1.02 -1.19
CA ASP A 39 17.75 1.43 -1.60
C ASP A 39 17.82 2.95 -1.81
N ALA A 40 16.84 3.48 -2.52
CA ALA A 40 16.76 4.91 -2.78
C ALA A 40 16.14 5.68 -1.61
N LYS A 41 15.43 4.98 -0.71
CA LYS A 41 14.66 5.56 0.40
C LYS A 41 13.63 6.58 -0.10
N LEU A 42 12.99 6.23 -1.20
CA LEU A 42 12.00 7.08 -1.87
C LEU A 42 10.75 6.29 -2.18
N TRP A 43 9.63 7.00 -2.25
CA TRP A 43 8.36 6.46 -2.71
C TRP A 43 8.17 6.81 -4.18
N PHE A 44 7.87 5.80 -4.98
CA PHE A 44 7.59 5.99 -6.40
C PHE A 44 6.11 5.86 -6.66
N LYS A 45 5.54 6.80 -7.42
CA LYS A 45 4.13 6.80 -7.79
C LYS A 45 3.87 5.74 -8.84
N LEU A 46 2.84 4.92 -8.61
CA LEU A 46 2.45 3.86 -9.54
C LEU A 46 1.07 4.09 -10.15
N GLY A 47 0.22 4.91 -9.50
CA GLY A 47 -1.16 5.09 -9.93
C GLY A 47 -2.05 3.97 -9.39
N THR A 48 -2.83 3.34 -10.26
CA THR A 48 -3.72 2.24 -9.88
C THR A 48 -2.99 0.91 -9.97
N ILE A 49 -3.05 0.12 -8.89
CA ILE A 49 -2.42 -1.20 -8.86
C ILE A 49 -3.43 -2.26 -8.43
N TYR A 50 -3.17 -3.49 -8.87
CA TYR A 50 -3.97 -4.68 -8.56
C TYR A 50 -3.06 -5.65 -7.84
N LEU A 51 -3.35 -5.95 -6.58
CA LEU A 51 -2.54 -6.87 -5.79
C LEU A 51 -3.34 -8.13 -5.49
N ASN A 52 -2.73 -9.29 -5.78
CA ASN A 52 -3.37 -10.56 -5.49
C ASN A 52 -3.59 -10.71 -3.99
N ASN A 53 -4.85 -10.86 -3.59
CA ASN A 53 -5.23 -10.92 -2.19
C ASN A 53 -4.49 -12.05 -1.43
N ASP A 54 -4.26 -13.17 -2.10
CA ASP A 54 -3.64 -14.34 -1.46
C ASP A 54 -2.14 -14.12 -1.19
N LYS A 55 -1.52 -13.14 -1.84
CA LYS A 55 -0.09 -12.86 -1.68
C LYS A 55 0.19 -11.73 -0.71
N ILE A 56 -0.84 -11.06 -0.22
CA ILE A 56 -0.67 -9.97 0.73
C ILE A 56 -0.31 -10.56 2.09
N LEU A 57 0.84 -10.16 2.62
CA LEU A 57 1.34 -10.64 3.90
C LEU A 57 0.77 -9.86 5.08
N SER A 58 0.63 -8.56 4.91
CA SER A 58 0.17 -7.67 5.99
C SER A 58 -0.44 -6.42 5.40
N VAL A 59 -1.50 -5.92 6.06
CA VAL A 59 -2.17 -4.68 5.70
C VAL A 59 -2.38 -3.88 6.96
N LYS A 60 -1.97 -2.61 6.94
CA LYS A 60 -2.15 -1.72 8.10
C LYS A 60 -2.81 -0.43 7.66
N ASN A 61 -3.85 -0.04 8.38
CA ASN A 61 -4.51 1.25 8.11
C ASN A 61 -3.57 2.38 8.51
N VAL A 62 -3.36 3.30 7.59
CA VAL A 62 -2.42 4.41 7.78
C VAL A 62 -2.81 5.31 8.96
N LYS A 63 -4.10 5.46 9.22
CA LYS A 63 -4.58 6.29 10.34
C LYS A 63 -4.06 5.84 11.69
N GLY A 64 -3.81 4.54 11.85
CA GLY A 64 -3.31 3.99 13.11
C GLY A 64 -1.79 4.01 13.24
N LEU A 65 -1.07 4.45 12.23
CA LEU A 65 0.38 4.35 12.18
C LEU A 65 1.04 5.71 12.43
N LYS A 66 1.43 5.97 13.68
CA LYS A 66 2.20 7.18 13.98
C LYS A 66 3.57 7.15 13.29
N GLU A 67 4.13 5.97 13.10
CA GLU A 67 5.42 5.78 12.44
C GLU A 67 5.36 5.97 10.93
N TYR A 68 4.18 5.94 10.37
CA TYR A 68 3.96 6.14 8.95
C TYR A 68 4.63 7.41 8.43
N LYS A 69 4.52 8.51 9.18
CA LYS A 69 5.11 9.77 8.78
C LYS A 69 6.63 9.72 8.74
N LYS A 70 7.24 8.90 9.60
CA LYS A 70 8.70 8.75 9.61
C LYS A 70 9.18 7.96 8.40
N ILE A 71 8.39 7.01 7.92
CA ILE A 71 8.75 6.20 6.77
C ILE A 71 8.58 6.99 5.48
N ILE A 72 7.46 7.72 5.35
CA ILE A 72 7.10 8.41 4.12
C ILE A 72 7.63 9.84 4.06
N PHE A 73 7.70 10.50 5.21
CA PHE A 73 8.17 11.88 5.33
C PHE A 73 9.28 11.94 6.37
N PRO A 74 10.46 11.41 6.03
CA PRO A 74 11.60 11.38 6.95
C PRO A 74 12.08 12.78 7.30
#